data_0eb61c90385d67da4fb65a361bcd4363
#
_entry.id   0eb61c90385d67da4fb65a361bcd4363
#
_cell.length_a   1.000
_cell.length_b   1.000
_cell.length_c   1.000
_cell.angle_alpha   90.00
_cell.angle_beta   90.00
_cell.angle_gamma   90.00
#
_symmetry.space_group_name_H-M   'P 1'
#
loop_
_entity.id
_entity.type
_entity.pdbx_description
1 polymer ?
#
loop_
_entity_poly.entity_id
_entity_poly.type
_entity_poly.pdbx_seq_one_letter_code
_entity_poly.pdbx_strand_id
1 'polypeptide(L)'
;YERTVREEFQRLKDSSCVCIFLNSVTGINELVNSLHLEGESRIFCSEEGVGKLKDAGFTNAVSSIDYPLAKYNFFTSRFYSAVDIELNVKPDILILTNLNNAVYTTVDPYTEAIQIQGRFRRMFEDKQTFNSLTHITNTCDLGALSREELDKQIDEYKITYQSLIERHNKTTNSARKTSLKQQLKQICEDYLLDERLNIDYFGIDNKYNEERVKSYYQSGEKLYAAYEATKFFRVNYEER
;
A
#
# COMPACT_ATOMS: atom_id res chain seq x y z
N TYR A 1 1.15 -13.05 13.22
CA TYR A 1 0.36 -12.03 12.52
C TYR A 1 -1.16 -12.25 12.73
N GLU A 2 -1.74 -13.34 12.24
CA GLU A 2 -3.19 -13.59 12.32
C GLU A 2 -3.72 -13.58 13.76
N ARG A 3 -2.98 -14.20 14.69
CA ARG A 3 -3.30 -14.18 16.11
C ARG A 3 -3.33 -12.74 16.64
N THR A 4 -2.31 -11.95 16.38
CA THR A 4 -2.20 -10.55 16.81
C THR A 4 -3.33 -9.71 16.26
N VAL A 5 -3.70 -9.90 14.98
CA VAL A 5 -4.84 -9.23 14.35
C VAL A 5 -6.14 -9.58 15.09
N ARG A 6 -6.41 -10.88 15.38
CA ARG A 6 -7.60 -11.30 16.14
C ARG A 6 -7.65 -10.70 17.55
N GLU A 7 -6.52 -10.68 18.26
CA GLU A 7 -6.41 -10.08 19.58
C GLU A 7 -6.70 -8.56 19.52
N GLU A 8 -6.25 -7.86 18.48
CA GLU A 8 -6.50 -6.43 18.30
C GLU A 8 -7.98 -6.16 18.00
N PHE A 9 -8.62 -6.94 17.11
CA PHE A 9 -10.07 -6.82 16.89
C PHE A 9 -10.88 -7.09 18.17
N GLN A 10 -10.44 -8.03 19.01
CA GLN A 10 -11.07 -8.26 20.31
C GLN A 10 -10.88 -7.09 21.27
N ARG A 11 -9.70 -6.43 21.26
CA ARG A 11 -9.44 -5.21 22.03
C ARG A 11 -10.35 -4.06 21.58
N LEU A 12 -10.59 -3.97 20.29
CA LEU A 12 -11.40 -2.91 19.67
C LEU A 12 -12.91 -3.22 19.61
N LYS A 13 -13.37 -4.31 20.21
CA LYS A 13 -14.79 -4.73 20.15
C LYS A 13 -15.77 -3.69 20.70
N ASP A 14 -15.34 -2.88 21.67
CA ASP A 14 -16.16 -1.84 22.30
C ASP A 14 -15.95 -0.45 21.64
N SER A 15 -15.10 -0.35 20.62
CA SER A 15 -14.93 0.86 19.85
C SER A 15 -16.19 1.19 19.05
N SER A 16 -16.57 2.46 19.03
CA SER A 16 -17.72 2.92 18.26
C SER A 16 -17.45 3.03 16.75
N CYS A 17 -16.19 3.14 16.35
CA CYS A 17 -15.78 3.21 14.95
C CYS A 17 -14.30 2.79 14.81
N VAL A 18 -14.03 1.78 13.99
CA VAL A 18 -12.68 1.33 13.64
C VAL A 18 -12.45 1.57 12.16
N CYS A 19 -11.38 2.28 11.83
CA CYS A 19 -10.96 2.54 10.47
C CYS A 19 -9.72 1.72 10.15
N ILE A 20 -9.85 0.73 9.28
CA ILE A 20 -8.83 -0.27 8.96
C ILE A 20 -8.27 0.00 7.57
N PHE A 21 -6.95 0.16 7.47
CA PHE A 21 -6.23 0.41 6.23
C PHE A 21 -5.46 -0.85 5.81
N LEU A 22 -5.91 -1.51 4.74
CA LEU A 22 -5.30 -2.71 4.18
C LEU A 22 -5.41 -2.69 2.65
N ASN A 23 -4.29 -2.58 1.98
CA ASN A 23 -4.25 -2.51 0.51
C ASN A 23 -4.39 -3.90 -0.13
N SER A 24 -5.48 -4.61 0.15
CA SER A 24 -5.81 -5.90 -0.47
C SER A 24 -7.31 -6.17 -0.36
N VAL A 25 -8.03 -6.09 -1.47
CA VAL A 25 -9.46 -6.41 -1.52
C VAL A 25 -9.73 -7.86 -1.10
N THR A 26 -8.92 -8.79 -1.59
CA THR A 26 -9.03 -10.22 -1.22
C THR A 26 -8.71 -10.42 0.26
N GLY A 27 -7.61 -9.83 0.76
CA GLY A 27 -7.24 -9.91 2.17
C GLY A 27 -8.28 -9.30 3.11
N ILE A 28 -8.92 -8.19 2.70
CA ILE A 28 -10.04 -7.61 3.46
C ILE A 28 -11.22 -8.60 3.50
N ASN A 29 -11.60 -9.19 2.38
CA ASN A 29 -12.71 -10.14 2.33
C ASN A 29 -12.44 -11.39 3.19
N GLU A 30 -11.25 -11.94 3.11
CA GLU A 30 -10.82 -13.07 3.95
C GLU A 30 -10.88 -12.71 5.44
N LEU A 31 -10.41 -11.52 5.82
CA LEU A 31 -10.41 -11.04 7.18
C LEU A 31 -11.83 -10.84 7.72
N VAL A 32 -12.70 -10.17 6.96
CA VAL A 32 -14.11 -9.95 7.32
C VAL A 32 -14.83 -11.29 7.54
N ASN A 33 -14.66 -12.25 6.62
CA ASN A 33 -15.27 -13.58 6.74
C ASN A 33 -14.70 -14.36 7.95
N SER A 34 -13.38 -14.34 8.16
CA SER A 34 -12.72 -15.08 9.25
C SER A 34 -13.05 -14.55 10.64
N LEU A 35 -13.47 -13.31 10.74
CA LEU A 35 -13.87 -12.63 11.97
C LEU A 35 -15.39 -12.49 12.11
N HIS A 36 -16.17 -12.94 11.10
CA HIS A 36 -17.64 -12.85 11.06
C HIS A 36 -18.16 -11.41 11.23
N LEU A 37 -17.55 -10.47 10.48
CA LEU A 37 -17.83 -9.03 10.58
C LEU A 37 -18.73 -8.50 9.44
N GLU A 38 -19.29 -9.35 8.59
CA GLU A 38 -20.00 -8.96 7.36
C GLU A 38 -21.14 -7.96 7.64
N GLY A 39 -21.87 -8.18 8.73
CA GLY A 39 -23.01 -7.33 9.14
C GLY A 39 -22.63 -5.99 9.76
N GLU A 40 -21.39 -5.83 10.22
CA GLU A 40 -20.89 -4.64 10.91
C GLU A 40 -19.79 -3.91 10.12
N SER A 41 -19.48 -4.40 8.89
CA SER A 41 -18.36 -3.89 8.09
C SER A 41 -18.82 -3.15 6.84
N ARG A 42 -17.98 -2.19 6.43
CA ARG A 42 -18.05 -1.51 5.14
C ARG A 42 -16.68 -1.47 4.48
N ILE A 43 -16.62 -1.70 3.16
CA ILE A 43 -15.36 -1.73 2.43
C ILE A 43 -15.32 -0.61 1.39
N PHE A 44 -14.28 0.22 1.45
CA PHE A 44 -13.99 1.32 0.53
C PHE A 44 -12.82 0.94 -0.38
N CYS A 45 -13.10 0.73 -1.67
CA CYS A 45 -12.11 0.29 -2.64
C CYS A 45 -12.40 0.86 -4.04
N SER A 46 -11.66 0.45 -5.07
CA SER A 46 -11.93 0.85 -6.45
C SER A 46 -13.24 0.22 -6.97
N GLU A 47 -13.78 0.75 -8.06
CA GLU A 47 -14.97 0.16 -8.74
C GLU A 47 -14.75 -1.30 -9.11
N GLU A 48 -13.55 -1.64 -9.60
CA GLU A 48 -13.17 -3.02 -9.88
C GLU A 48 -13.19 -3.89 -8.61
N GLY A 49 -12.66 -3.34 -7.49
CA GLY A 49 -12.69 -3.99 -6.17
C GLY A 49 -14.12 -4.24 -5.69
N VAL A 50 -15.01 -3.26 -5.86
CA VAL A 50 -16.44 -3.41 -5.53
C VAL A 50 -17.06 -4.56 -6.34
N GLY A 51 -16.74 -4.67 -7.66
CA GLY A 51 -17.18 -5.78 -8.49
C GLY A 51 -16.73 -7.13 -7.95
N LYS A 52 -15.43 -7.28 -7.67
CA LYS A 52 -14.85 -8.51 -7.09
C LYS A 52 -15.49 -8.92 -5.77
N LEU A 53 -15.78 -7.96 -4.89
CA LEU A 53 -16.43 -8.22 -3.60
C LEU A 53 -17.87 -8.66 -3.76
N LYS A 54 -18.63 -8.07 -4.69
CA LYS A 54 -19.99 -8.48 -5.01
C LYS A 54 -20.02 -9.91 -5.55
N ASP A 55 -19.11 -10.27 -6.45
CA ASP A 55 -18.98 -11.63 -6.97
C ASP A 55 -18.64 -12.64 -5.87
N ALA A 56 -17.91 -12.20 -4.83
CA ALA A 56 -17.61 -12.98 -3.62
C ALA A 56 -18.75 -12.98 -2.56
N GLY A 57 -19.88 -12.33 -2.85
CA GLY A 57 -21.05 -12.29 -1.97
C GLY A 57 -21.06 -11.16 -0.93
N PHE A 58 -20.06 -10.28 -0.93
CA PHE A 58 -20.03 -9.12 -0.03
C PHE A 58 -20.69 -7.91 -0.69
N THR A 59 -21.80 -7.42 -0.11
CA THR A 59 -22.65 -6.39 -0.73
C THR A 59 -22.38 -4.97 -0.21
N ASN A 60 -21.74 -4.81 0.96
CA ASN A 60 -21.53 -3.51 1.58
C ASN A 60 -20.15 -2.90 1.19
N ALA A 61 -19.85 -2.87 -0.12
CA ALA A 61 -18.66 -2.29 -0.69
C ALA A 61 -19.00 -1.12 -1.61
N VAL A 62 -18.23 -0.04 -1.53
CA VAL A 62 -18.43 1.19 -2.29
C VAL A 62 -17.10 1.79 -2.79
N SER A 63 -17.18 2.58 -3.88
CA SER A 63 -16.00 3.22 -4.48
C SER A 63 -15.79 4.68 -4.08
N SER A 64 -16.67 5.23 -3.25
CA SER A 64 -16.58 6.57 -2.68
C SER A 64 -16.99 6.54 -1.21
N ILE A 65 -16.48 7.52 -0.43
CA ILE A 65 -16.90 7.64 0.97
C ILE A 65 -18.32 8.21 1.00
N ASP A 66 -19.19 7.55 1.74
CA ASP A 66 -20.50 8.02 2.11
C ASP A 66 -20.80 7.67 3.58
N TYR A 67 -21.75 8.34 4.18
CA TYR A 67 -22.08 8.28 5.60
C TYR A 67 -23.50 7.78 5.84
N PRO A 68 -23.79 7.17 7.00
CA PRO A 68 -22.87 6.92 8.12
C PRO A 68 -21.89 5.78 7.83
N LEU A 69 -20.71 5.84 8.44
CA LEU A 69 -19.78 4.70 8.43
C LEU A 69 -20.34 3.53 9.27
N ALA A 70 -19.86 2.32 8.99
CA ALA A 70 -20.11 1.14 9.82
C ALA A 70 -19.25 1.15 11.09
N LYS A 71 -19.38 0.11 11.92
CA LYS A 71 -18.47 -0.08 13.05
C LYS A 71 -17.04 -0.39 12.58
N TYR A 72 -16.88 -1.26 11.58
CA TYR A 72 -15.59 -1.59 10.96
C TYR A 72 -15.56 -1.10 9.52
N ASN A 73 -14.62 -0.21 9.21
CA ASN A 73 -14.52 0.41 7.90
C ASN A 73 -13.16 0.13 7.29
N PHE A 74 -13.14 -0.63 6.21
CA PHE A 74 -11.92 -1.05 5.54
C PHE A 74 -11.62 -0.15 4.34
N PHE A 75 -10.38 0.35 4.26
CA PHE A 75 -9.93 1.25 3.21
C PHE A 75 -8.74 0.66 2.48
N THR A 76 -8.82 0.57 1.15
CA THR A 76 -7.66 0.27 0.30
C THR A 76 -6.82 1.52 0.05
N SER A 77 -5.63 1.37 -0.55
CA SER A 77 -4.68 2.47 -0.79
C SER A 77 -5.26 3.68 -1.53
N ARG A 78 -6.33 3.51 -2.30
CA ARG A 78 -7.07 4.60 -2.93
C ARG A 78 -7.52 5.67 -1.93
N PHE A 79 -7.74 5.30 -0.67
CA PHE A 79 -8.24 6.16 0.40
C PHE A 79 -7.15 6.60 1.39
N TYR A 80 -5.88 6.29 1.14
CA TYR A 80 -4.77 6.74 1.98
C TYR A 80 -4.50 8.24 1.80
N SER A 81 -4.84 8.78 0.62
CA SER A 81 -4.69 10.17 0.28
C SER A 81 -5.96 10.73 -0.38
N ALA A 82 -6.03 12.04 -0.55
CA ALA A 82 -7.05 12.78 -1.33
C ALA A 82 -8.51 12.70 -0.84
N VAL A 83 -8.78 12.16 0.34
CA VAL A 83 -10.12 12.15 0.95
C VAL A 83 -10.02 12.53 2.43
N ASP A 84 -10.99 13.28 2.94
CA ASP A 84 -11.12 13.56 4.37
C ASP A 84 -12.20 12.63 4.95
N ILE A 85 -11.93 12.07 6.12
CA ILE A 85 -12.87 11.22 6.86
C ILE A 85 -13.43 12.05 8.02
N GLU A 86 -14.66 12.51 7.86
CA GLU A 86 -15.33 13.31 8.86
C GLU A 86 -16.24 12.44 9.73
N LEU A 87 -15.94 12.37 11.01
CA LEU A 87 -16.64 11.54 11.98
C LEU A 87 -17.15 12.36 13.15
N ASN A 88 -18.28 11.94 13.72
CA ASN A 88 -18.82 12.52 14.95
C ASN A 88 -18.27 11.85 16.22
N VAL A 89 -17.52 10.78 16.06
CA VAL A 89 -16.84 10.01 17.12
C VAL A 89 -15.37 9.89 16.79
N LYS A 90 -14.51 9.77 17.80
CA LYS A 90 -13.10 9.48 17.60
C LYS A 90 -12.93 8.03 17.17
N PRO A 91 -12.37 7.76 16.01
CA PRO A 91 -12.11 6.38 15.57
C PRO A 91 -10.86 5.79 16.25
N ASP A 92 -10.79 4.49 16.25
CA ASP A 92 -9.53 3.76 16.34
C ASP A 92 -9.03 3.46 14.93
N ILE A 93 -7.74 3.68 14.69
CA ILE A 93 -7.10 3.50 13.38
C ILE A 93 -6.23 2.25 13.43
N LEU A 94 -6.43 1.35 12.48
CA LEU A 94 -5.66 0.12 12.35
C LEU A 94 -5.05 0.03 10.94
N ILE A 95 -3.74 -0.01 10.86
CA ILE A 95 -3.00 -0.27 9.62
C ILE A 95 -2.59 -1.74 9.64
N LEU A 96 -2.87 -2.47 8.57
CA LEU A 96 -2.55 -3.88 8.42
C LEU A 96 -1.62 -4.09 7.21
N THR A 97 -0.50 -4.79 7.44
CA THR A 97 0.40 -5.25 6.40
C THR A 97 0.60 -6.74 6.54
N ASN A 98 0.32 -7.51 5.47
CA ASN A 98 0.50 -8.96 5.45
C ASN A 98 1.41 -9.35 4.28
N LEU A 99 2.71 -9.43 4.54
CA LEU A 99 3.72 -9.73 3.54
C LEU A 99 3.67 -11.17 3.02
N ASN A 100 3.09 -12.10 3.80
CA ASN A 100 2.92 -13.48 3.35
C ASN A 100 1.93 -13.60 2.18
N ASN A 101 0.92 -12.71 2.16
CA ASN A 101 -0.11 -12.73 1.14
C ASN A 101 0.16 -11.71 0.02
N ALA A 102 0.68 -10.53 0.37
CA ALA A 102 0.81 -9.45 -0.60
C ALA A 102 1.84 -8.39 -0.17
N VAL A 103 2.98 -8.34 -0.85
CA VAL A 103 4.03 -7.33 -0.60
C VAL A 103 3.50 -5.90 -0.80
N TYR A 104 2.55 -5.70 -1.72
CA TYR A 104 1.93 -4.39 -1.98
C TYR A 104 1.02 -3.89 -0.84
N THR A 105 0.90 -4.63 0.28
CA THR A 105 0.25 -4.14 1.49
C THR A 105 1.19 -3.33 2.39
N THR A 106 2.48 -3.23 2.06
CA THR A 106 3.42 -2.36 2.77
C THR A 106 2.91 -0.92 2.79
N VAL A 107 3.16 -0.24 3.91
CA VAL A 107 2.82 1.18 4.10
C VAL A 107 4.10 1.93 4.42
N ASP A 108 4.38 2.98 3.65
CA ASP A 108 5.55 3.83 3.90
C ASP A 108 5.33 4.74 5.12
N PRO A 109 6.15 4.62 6.18
CA PRO A 109 6.06 5.50 7.36
C PRO A 109 6.15 6.99 7.05
N TYR A 110 6.95 7.38 6.04
CA TYR A 110 7.23 8.79 5.71
C TYR A 110 6.15 9.46 4.87
N THR A 111 5.33 8.68 4.18
CA THR A 111 4.30 9.21 3.28
C THR A 111 2.92 8.67 3.64
N GLU A 112 2.66 7.39 3.40
CA GLU A 112 1.32 6.80 3.50
C GLU A 112 0.79 6.78 4.93
N ALA A 113 1.61 6.41 5.93
CA ALA A 113 1.15 6.40 7.32
C ALA A 113 0.78 7.81 7.81
N ILE A 114 1.58 8.83 7.43
CA ILE A 114 1.27 10.25 7.73
C ILE A 114 -0.01 10.67 7.02
N GLN A 115 -0.18 10.29 5.74
CA GLN A 115 -1.39 10.60 4.99
C GLN A 115 -2.63 9.94 5.60
N ILE A 116 -2.55 8.66 5.98
CA ILE A 116 -3.64 7.94 6.64
C ILE A 116 -4.08 8.67 7.90
N GLN A 117 -3.14 9.02 8.78
CA GLN A 117 -3.47 9.78 9.99
C GLN A 117 -4.09 11.12 9.65
N GLY A 118 -3.57 11.83 8.65
CA GLY A 118 -4.05 13.14 8.21
C GLY A 118 -5.46 13.16 7.60
N ARG A 119 -6.08 11.98 7.36
CA ARG A 119 -7.49 11.91 6.89
C ARG A 119 -8.49 12.30 7.97
N PHE A 120 -8.13 12.18 9.25
CA PHE A 120 -8.98 12.44 10.40
C PHE A 120 -8.73 13.86 10.91
N ARG A 121 -9.46 14.85 10.40
CA ARG A 121 -9.18 16.26 10.68
C ARG A 121 -10.05 16.86 11.79
N ARG A 122 -11.15 16.22 12.16
CA ARG A 122 -12.02 16.75 13.21
C ARG A 122 -11.35 16.63 14.57
N MET A 123 -11.10 17.78 15.19
CA MET A 123 -10.64 17.83 16.57
C MET A 123 -11.80 17.65 17.54
N PHE A 124 -11.58 16.85 18.57
CA PHE A 124 -12.46 16.69 19.71
C PHE A 124 -12.02 17.55 20.90
N GLU A 125 -12.75 17.54 22.00
CA GLU A 125 -12.49 18.41 23.17
C GLU A 125 -11.09 18.22 23.76
N ASP A 126 -10.54 17.02 23.73
CA ASP A 126 -9.17 16.68 24.16
C ASP A 126 -8.08 17.03 23.15
N LYS A 127 -8.41 17.76 22.10
CA LYS A 127 -7.53 18.15 20.98
C LYS A 127 -6.93 16.98 20.20
N GLN A 128 -7.56 15.81 20.25
CA GLN A 128 -7.19 14.63 19.46
C GLN A 128 -8.20 14.40 18.35
N THR A 129 -7.76 13.74 17.26
CA THR A 129 -8.60 13.43 16.11
C THR A 129 -9.00 11.93 16.06
N PHE A 130 -8.31 11.06 16.82
CA PHE A 130 -8.55 9.62 16.94
C PHE A 130 -8.18 9.14 18.36
N ASN A 131 -8.62 7.92 18.73
CA ASN A 131 -8.30 7.30 20.02
C ASN A 131 -6.94 6.62 20.01
N SER A 132 -6.72 5.74 19.02
CA SER A 132 -5.49 4.99 18.85
C SER A 132 -5.13 4.84 17.38
N LEU A 133 -3.83 4.67 17.10
CA LEU A 133 -3.32 4.25 15.81
C LEU A 133 -2.38 3.07 16.04
N THR A 134 -2.72 1.92 15.49
CA THR A 134 -1.93 0.69 15.59
C THR A 134 -1.54 0.22 14.20
N HIS A 135 -0.27 -0.16 14.00
CA HIS A 135 0.17 -0.83 12.78
C HIS A 135 0.58 -2.27 13.13
N ILE A 136 -0.13 -3.25 12.59
CA ILE A 136 0.20 -4.67 12.72
C ILE A 136 0.79 -5.16 11.40
N THR A 137 1.98 -5.73 11.48
CA THR A 137 2.68 -6.28 10.34
C THR A 137 3.42 -7.57 10.71
N ASN A 138 3.67 -8.41 9.74
CA ASN A 138 4.74 -9.37 9.76
C ASN A 138 5.96 -8.77 9.05
N THR A 139 7.13 -9.32 9.32
CA THR A 139 8.40 -8.91 8.70
C THR A 139 9.00 -10.07 7.94
N CYS A 140 9.63 -9.81 6.82
CA CYS A 140 10.41 -10.78 6.07
C CYS A 140 11.46 -10.08 5.19
N ASP A 141 12.47 -10.82 4.78
CA ASP A 141 13.42 -10.31 3.80
C ASP A 141 12.74 -10.28 2.42
N LEU A 142 12.41 -9.09 1.96
CA LEU A 142 11.80 -8.84 0.65
C LEU A 142 12.85 -8.69 -0.46
N GLY A 143 14.13 -8.99 -0.19
CA GLY A 143 15.19 -8.82 -1.16
C GLY A 143 15.40 -7.37 -1.58
N ALA A 144 15.27 -6.42 -0.64
CA ALA A 144 15.46 -5.00 -0.91
C ALA A 144 16.89 -4.73 -1.39
N LEU A 145 17.00 -4.09 -2.55
CA LEU A 145 18.28 -3.66 -3.09
C LEU A 145 18.81 -2.44 -2.34
N SER A 146 20.11 -2.42 -2.11
CA SER A 146 20.79 -1.19 -1.70
C SER A 146 20.76 -0.15 -2.84
N ARG A 147 20.98 1.11 -2.49
CA ARG A 147 21.02 2.17 -3.50
C ARG A 147 22.09 1.90 -4.57
N GLU A 148 23.26 1.40 -4.18
CA GLU A 148 24.36 1.08 -5.11
C GLU A 148 23.99 -0.08 -6.06
N GLU A 149 23.31 -1.11 -5.56
CA GLU A 149 22.84 -2.22 -6.38
C GLU A 149 21.76 -1.76 -7.36
N LEU A 150 20.84 -0.94 -6.91
CA LEU A 150 19.79 -0.38 -7.74
C LEU A 150 20.36 0.57 -8.81
N ASP A 151 21.33 1.43 -8.46
CA ASP A 151 22.02 2.30 -9.42
C ASP A 151 22.70 1.48 -10.54
N LYS A 152 23.42 0.41 -10.17
CA LYS A 152 24.03 -0.52 -11.14
C LYS A 152 22.99 -1.18 -12.04
N GLN A 153 21.89 -1.65 -11.46
CA GLN A 153 20.81 -2.26 -12.22
C GLN A 153 20.18 -1.27 -13.22
N ILE A 154 19.93 -0.04 -12.80
CA ILE A 154 19.39 1.02 -13.67
C ILE A 154 20.36 1.34 -14.81
N ASP A 155 21.66 1.40 -14.55
CA ASP A 155 22.65 1.68 -15.59
C ASP A 155 22.76 0.52 -16.59
N GLU A 156 22.68 -0.73 -16.16
CA GLU A 156 22.60 -1.90 -17.05
C GLU A 156 21.34 -1.86 -17.94
N TYR A 157 20.21 -1.48 -17.38
CA TYR A 157 18.96 -1.30 -18.15
C TYR A 157 19.09 -0.19 -19.20
N LYS A 158 19.72 0.96 -18.87
CA LYS A 158 19.97 2.05 -19.82
C LYS A 158 20.84 1.58 -21.00
N ILE A 159 21.91 0.82 -20.74
CA ILE A 159 22.80 0.26 -21.78
C ILE A 159 22.00 -0.71 -22.66
N THR A 160 21.22 -1.59 -22.05
CA THR A 160 20.39 -2.56 -22.78
C THR A 160 19.36 -1.84 -23.66
N TYR A 161 18.70 -0.83 -23.14
CA TYR A 161 17.75 -0.01 -23.87
C TYR A 161 18.38 0.68 -25.09
N GLN A 162 19.53 1.34 -24.92
CA GLN A 162 20.25 1.98 -26.02
C GLN A 162 20.61 0.99 -27.13
N SER A 163 21.10 -0.20 -26.76
CA SER A 163 21.41 -1.28 -27.69
C SER A 163 20.18 -1.76 -28.48
N LEU A 164 19.03 -1.91 -27.81
CA LEU A 164 17.78 -2.32 -28.45
C LEU A 164 17.23 -1.26 -29.39
N ILE A 165 17.26 0.03 -29.02
CA ILE A 165 16.86 1.13 -29.89
C ILE A 165 17.72 1.21 -31.15
N GLU A 166 19.05 1.10 -31.02
CA GLU A 166 19.94 1.10 -32.17
C GLU A 166 19.62 -0.06 -33.14
N ARG A 167 19.39 -1.25 -32.60
CA ARG A 167 19.00 -2.43 -33.40
C ARG A 167 17.65 -2.23 -34.07
N HIS A 168 16.68 -1.69 -33.34
CA HIS A 168 15.34 -1.39 -33.88
C HIS A 168 15.43 -0.39 -35.05
N ASN A 169 16.25 0.65 -34.90
CA ASN A 169 16.40 1.69 -35.95
C ASN A 169 17.18 1.19 -37.17
N LYS A 170 18.14 0.30 -36.98
CA LYS A 170 18.97 -0.26 -38.07
C LYS A 170 18.30 -1.39 -38.85
N THR A 171 17.28 -2.06 -38.31
CA THR A 171 16.68 -3.22 -38.98
C THR A 171 15.58 -2.82 -39.95
N THR A 172 15.59 -3.40 -41.15
CA THR A 172 14.52 -3.27 -42.14
C THR A 172 13.50 -4.42 -42.10
N ASN A 173 13.83 -5.50 -41.36
CA ASN A 173 12.96 -6.67 -41.21
C ASN A 173 11.82 -6.37 -40.22
N SER A 174 10.58 -6.44 -40.72
CA SER A 174 9.36 -6.09 -39.94
C SER A 174 9.12 -6.99 -38.74
N ALA A 175 9.36 -8.32 -38.88
CA ALA A 175 9.18 -9.27 -37.77
C ALA A 175 10.21 -9.00 -36.64
N ARG A 176 11.45 -8.68 -37.02
CA ARG A 176 12.51 -8.32 -36.09
C ARG A 176 12.23 -6.98 -35.39
N LYS A 177 11.68 -6.00 -36.13
CA LYS A 177 11.20 -4.73 -35.55
C LYS A 177 10.15 -4.95 -34.49
N THR A 178 9.15 -5.80 -34.77
CA THR A 178 8.08 -6.14 -33.82
C THR A 178 8.63 -6.80 -32.56
N SER A 179 9.54 -7.78 -32.70
CA SER A 179 10.18 -8.43 -31.55
C SER A 179 11.00 -7.45 -30.69
N LEU A 180 11.79 -6.58 -31.32
CA LEU A 180 12.55 -5.54 -30.61
C LEU A 180 11.64 -4.54 -29.89
N LYS A 181 10.51 -4.16 -30.50
CA LYS A 181 9.51 -3.30 -29.87
C LYS A 181 8.88 -3.95 -28.65
N GLN A 182 8.63 -5.27 -28.67
CA GLN A 182 8.14 -6.00 -27.51
C GLN A 182 9.15 -6.01 -26.36
N GLN A 183 10.46 -6.24 -26.67
CA GLN A 183 11.52 -6.18 -25.65
C GLN A 183 11.66 -4.80 -25.05
N LEU A 184 11.59 -3.74 -25.87
CA LEU A 184 11.57 -2.34 -25.38
C LEU A 184 10.36 -2.08 -24.48
N LYS A 185 9.18 -2.59 -24.87
CA LYS A 185 7.97 -2.44 -24.04
C LYS A 185 8.12 -3.12 -22.68
N GLN A 186 8.76 -4.27 -22.61
CA GLN A 186 9.00 -4.97 -21.34
C GLN A 186 9.90 -4.16 -20.40
N ILE A 187 10.93 -3.49 -20.94
CA ILE A 187 11.77 -2.55 -20.16
C ILE A 187 10.95 -1.33 -19.71
N CYS A 188 9.95 -0.88 -20.51
CA CYS A 188 9.01 0.17 -20.07
C CYS A 188 8.12 -0.29 -18.89
N GLU A 189 7.69 -1.54 -18.89
CA GLU A 189 6.85 -2.11 -17.82
C GLU A 189 7.60 -2.15 -16.48
N ASP A 190 8.93 -2.18 -16.50
CA ASP A 190 9.79 -2.06 -15.33
C ASP A 190 10.02 -0.59 -14.86
N TYR A 191 9.19 0.35 -15.32
CA TYR A 191 9.20 1.79 -14.95
C TYR A 191 10.43 2.59 -15.37
N LEU A 192 11.18 2.15 -16.37
CA LEU A 192 12.39 2.85 -16.81
C LEU A 192 12.21 3.73 -18.06
N LEU A 193 11.07 3.59 -18.74
CA LEU A 193 10.77 4.36 -19.94
C LEU A 193 9.33 4.85 -19.94
N ASP A 194 9.14 6.07 -20.42
CA ASP A 194 7.81 6.64 -20.68
C ASP A 194 7.19 6.04 -21.96
N GLU A 195 5.92 6.39 -22.24
CA GLU A 195 5.17 5.94 -23.43
C GLU A 195 5.85 6.35 -24.75
N ARG A 196 6.77 7.33 -24.71
CA ARG A 196 7.55 7.83 -25.86
C ARG A 196 8.93 7.18 -25.96
N LEU A 197 9.21 6.20 -25.09
CA LEU A 197 10.49 5.50 -25.01
C LEU A 197 11.65 6.40 -24.52
N ASN A 198 11.38 7.47 -23.79
CA ASN A 198 12.40 8.22 -23.06
C ASN A 198 12.56 7.62 -21.64
N ILE A 199 13.72 7.88 -21.02
CA ILE A 199 13.94 7.46 -19.62
C ILE A 199 12.90 8.12 -18.73
N ASP A 200 12.13 7.31 -18.03
CA ASP A 200 11.17 7.75 -17.03
C ASP A 200 11.87 7.97 -15.68
N TYR A 201 12.34 9.19 -15.47
CA TYR A 201 12.98 9.57 -14.20
C TYR A 201 12.01 9.48 -13.02
N PHE A 202 10.71 9.68 -13.25
CA PHE A 202 9.69 9.52 -12.20
C PHE A 202 9.51 8.04 -11.81
N GLY A 203 9.51 7.16 -12.79
CA GLY A 203 9.51 5.70 -12.56
C GLY A 203 10.74 5.23 -11.80
N ILE A 204 11.92 5.80 -12.12
CA ILE A 204 13.17 5.52 -11.38
C ILE A 204 13.06 5.97 -9.92
N ASP A 205 12.55 7.17 -9.65
CA ASP A 205 12.36 7.67 -8.28
C ASP A 205 11.36 6.80 -7.51
N ASN A 206 10.30 6.32 -8.15
CA ASN A 206 9.37 5.37 -7.55
C ASN A 206 10.08 4.06 -7.20
N LYS A 207 10.97 3.56 -8.05
CA LYS A 207 11.74 2.35 -7.77
C LYS A 207 12.64 2.50 -6.55
N TYR A 208 13.34 3.64 -6.40
CA TYR A 208 14.11 3.94 -5.19
C TYR A 208 13.21 3.95 -3.95
N ASN A 209 12.02 4.52 -4.03
CA ASN A 209 11.08 4.55 -2.92
C ASN A 209 10.57 3.14 -2.57
N GLU A 210 10.25 2.30 -3.56
CA GLU A 210 9.86 0.92 -3.34
C GLU A 210 10.94 0.11 -2.60
N GLU A 211 12.19 0.16 -3.07
CA GLU A 211 13.30 -0.57 -2.43
C GLU A 211 13.56 -0.04 -1.00
N ARG A 212 13.47 1.27 -0.80
CA ARG A 212 13.55 1.89 0.52
C ARG A 212 12.46 1.37 1.46
N VAL A 213 11.20 1.33 1.01
CA VAL A 213 10.08 0.81 1.82
C VAL A 213 10.27 -0.67 2.12
N LYS A 214 10.65 -1.50 1.13
CA LYS A 214 10.97 -2.91 1.35
C LYS A 214 12.03 -3.12 2.44
N SER A 215 13.04 -2.25 2.47
CA SER A 215 14.13 -2.35 3.46
C SER A 215 13.65 -2.17 4.89
N TYR A 216 12.58 -1.41 5.14
CA TYR A 216 12.01 -1.21 6.46
C TYR A 216 11.37 -2.48 7.02
N TYR A 217 10.77 -3.30 6.14
CA TYR A 217 10.05 -4.51 6.53
C TYR A 217 10.94 -5.75 6.73
N GLN A 218 12.26 -5.61 6.61
CA GLN A 218 13.20 -6.72 6.88
C GLN A 218 13.23 -7.11 8.37
N SER A 219 12.94 -6.19 9.29
CA SER A 219 12.76 -6.49 10.71
C SER A 219 11.85 -5.46 11.38
N GLY A 220 11.28 -5.83 12.54
CA GLY A 220 10.46 -4.92 13.34
C GLY A 220 11.23 -3.69 13.82
N GLU A 221 12.51 -3.85 14.19
CA GLU A 221 13.37 -2.74 14.62
C GLU A 221 13.63 -1.74 13.49
N LYS A 222 13.81 -2.23 12.24
CA LYS A 222 13.99 -1.33 11.09
C LYS A 222 12.74 -0.52 10.80
N LEU A 223 11.58 -1.15 10.85
CA LEU A 223 10.31 -0.45 10.67
C LEU A 223 10.04 0.53 11.80
N TYR A 224 10.31 0.13 13.05
CA TYR A 224 10.21 1.00 14.22
C TYR A 224 11.12 2.24 14.05
N ALA A 225 12.40 2.02 13.70
CA ALA A 225 13.33 3.11 13.46
C ALA A 225 12.88 4.06 12.33
N ALA A 226 12.27 3.53 11.28
CA ALA A 226 11.70 4.33 10.19
C ALA A 226 10.56 5.22 10.69
N TYR A 227 9.64 4.69 11.51
CA TYR A 227 8.59 5.49 12.13
C TYR A 227 9.13 6.57 13.06
N GLU A 228 10.09 6.25 13.94
CA GLU A 228 10.71 7.24 14.83
C GLU A 228 11.44 8.36 14.07
N ALA A 229 12.15 8.01 13.00
CA ALA A 229 12.90 8.96 12.20
C ALA A 229 12.00 9.98 11.48
N THR A 230 10.71 9.68 11.29
CA THR A 230 9.74 10.66 10.75
C THR A 230 9.55 11.85 11.68
N LYS A 231 9.77 11.69 12.99
CA LYS A 231 9.44 12.67 14.06
C LYS A 231 7.98 13.09 14.10
N PHE A 232 7.13 12.39 13.36
CA PHE A 232 5.70 12.66 13.25
C PHE A 232 4.89 11.82 14.24
N PHE A 233 5.36 10.60 14.51
CA PHE A 233 4.74 9.66 15.43
C PHE A 233 5.51 9.57 16.74
N ARG A 234 4.77 9.35 17.84
CA ARG A 234 5.33 8.85 19.09
C ARG A 234 5.07 7.35 19.13
N VAL A 235 6.11 6.57 18.89
CA VAL A 235 5.99 5.13 18.60
C VAL A 235 6.23 4.29 19.84
N ASN A 236 5.37 3.30 20.07
CA ASN A 236 5.63 2.18 20.96
C ASN A 236 5.75 0.92 20.09
N TYR A 237 6.84 0.16 20.26
CA TYR A 237 7.10 -1.07 19.51
C TYR A 237 6.87 -2.29 20.41
N GLU A 238 6.18 -3.28 19.90
CA GLU A 238 5.94 -4.56 20.55
C GLU A 238 6.11 -5.70 19.54
N GLU A 239 7.01 -6.64 19.86
CA GLU A 239 7.20 -7.86 19.09
C GLU A 239 6.44 -9.02 19.74
N ARG A 240 5.64 -9.79 18.93
CA ARG A 240 4.77 -10.90 19.41
C ARG A 240 4.93 -12.15 18.57
#